data_7d02acee0243a8cbd95ca15c96dae6b7
#
_entry.id   7d02acee0243a8cbd95ca15c96dae6b7
#
_cell.length_a   1.000
_cell.length_b   1.000
_cell.length_c   1.000
_cell.angle_alpha   90.00
_cell.angle_beta   90.00
_cell.angle_gamma   90.00
#
_symmetry.space_group_name_H-M   'P 1'
#
loop_
_entity.id
_entity.type
_entity.pdbx_description
1 polymer ?
#
loop_
_entity_poly.entity_id
_entity_poly.type
_entity_poly.pdbx_seq_one_letter_code
_entity_poly.pdbx_strand_id
1 'polypeptide(L)'
;MKLALSVRVAEKFRAKRQANLTLEQLAILANQHGYDALCMRASQIGIHSTPAEVVATHDLLDRHRLPVSMLTGDFSIPENSAQGPDALRNITPYLNLAEQLGAPLLRVCLKTDEDIACARRAADEAAERNLRLAHQCHTLSLFEKVDRSLQVLTAIKRKNFGLIYEPANLELCGQAYGLETIRRFAPHIFNVYLQNQILSPDGPDSLDTWCRGPVPFQQIPIWEQGGIDFSPLIDALATVGYHGYITVHQASAELGTEAAVKESARYLNSLFASC
;
A
#
# COMPACT_ATOMS: atom_id res chain seq x y z
N MET A 1 -11.49 -3.26 -12.11
CA MET A 1 -10.67 -2.99 -10.92
C MET A 1 -11.49 -3.32 -9.67
N LYS A 2 -10.86 -3.56 -8.51
CA LYS A 2 -11.50 -3.86 -7.22
C LYS A 2 -11.08 -2.82 -6.20
N LEU A 3 -11.98 -2.46 -5.28
CA LEU A 3 -11.70 -1.47 -4.24
C LEU A 3 -11.26 -2.17 -2.96
N ALA A 4 -10.09 -1.80 -2.42
CA ALA A 4 -9.63 -2.29 -1.12
C ALA A 4 -9.46 -1.15 -0.12
N LEU A 5 -9.65 -1.46 1.16
CA LEU A 5 -9.44 -0.53 2.26
C LEU A 5 -8.21 -0.94 3.06
N SER A 6 -7.23 -0.07 3.18
CA SER A 6 -6.14 -0.27 4.12
C SER A 6 -6.62 0.02 5.53
N VAL A 7 -6.32 -0.86 6.48
CA VAL A 7 -6.58 -0.61 7.90
C VAL A 7 -5.87 0.64 8.43
N ARG A 8 -4.96 1.22 7.63
CA ARG A 8 -4.33 2.51 7.92
C ARG A 8 -5.36 3.64 8.11
N VAL A 9 -6.51 3.57 7.48
CA VAL A 9 -7.58 4.58 7.64
C VAL A 9 -7.99 4.74 9.11
N ALA A 10 -7.90 3.67 9.90
CA ALA A 10 -8.21 3.63 11.32
C ALA A 10 -6.97 3.74 12.24
N GLU A 11 -5.76 3.91 11.71
CA GLU A 11 -4.57 4.10 12.53
C GLU A 11 -4.60 5.46 13.22
N LYS A 12 -4.15 5.48 14.48
CA LYS A 12 -3.87 6.74 15.17
C LYS A 12 -2.78 7.50 14.42
N PHE A 13 -2.96 8.80 14.33
CA PHE A 13 -1.99 9.67 13.68
C PHE A 13 -0.58 9.47 14.28
N ARG A 14 0.40 9.19 13.44
CA ARG A 14 1.81 8.89 13.80
C ARG A 14 2.02 7.69 14.74
N ALA A 15 1.02 6.85 14.98
CA ALA A 15 1.11 5.68 15.85
C ALA A 15 0.69 4.38 15.13
N LYS A 16 1.49 3.93 14.19
CA LYS A 16 1.21 2.84 13.22
C LYS A 16 0.87 1.46 13.82
N ARG A 17 1.01 1.30 15.13
CA ARG A 17 0.61 0.08 15.86
C ARG A 17 -0.67 0.25 16.67
N GLN A 18 -1.28 1.43 16.61
CA GLN A 18 -2.49 1.72 17.36
C GLN A 18 -3.62 2.09 16.41
N ALA A 19 -4.74 1.42 16.56
CA ALA A 19 -5.94 1.72 15.79
C ALA A 19 -6.97 2.46 16.67
N ASN A 20 -7.77 3.30 16.02
CA ASN A 20 -8.92 4.00 16.64
C ASN A 20 -10.18 3.14 16.60
N LEU A 21 -10.24 2.14 15.71
CA LEU A 21 -11.33 1.19 15.56
C LEU A 21 -10.81 -0.23 15.68
N THR A 22 -11.65 -1.12 16.19
CA THR A 22 -11.40 -2.56 16.12
C THR A 22 -11.48 -3.04 14.68
N LEU A 23 -10.87 -4.19 14.39
CA LEU A 23 -10.95 -4.80 13.03
C LEU A 23 -12.41 -5.10 12.67
N GLU A 24 -13.24 -5.54 13.61
CA GLU A 24 -14.66 -5.82 13.37
C GLU A 24 -15.44 -4.56 12.98
N GLN A 25 -15.23 -3.45 13.68
CA GLN A 25 -15.85 -2.16 13.31
C GLN A 25 -15.42 -1.73 11.90
N LEU A 26 -14.15 -1.89 11.57
CA LEU A 26 -13.63 -1.55 10.25
C LEU A 26 -14.17 -2.48 9.16
N ALA A 27 -14.31 -3.78 9.44
CA ALA A 27 -14.89 -4.75 8.51
C ALA A 27 -16.37 -4.44 8.22
N ILE A 28 -17.14 -4.05 9.25
CA ILE A 28 -18.53 -3.61 9.07
C ILE A 28 -18.60 -2.39 8.14
N LEU A 29 -17.78 -1.37 8.40
CA LEU A 29 -17.72 -0.17 7.56
C LEU A 29 -17.29 -0.49 6.12
N ALA A 30 -16.29 -1.33 5.95
CA ALA A 30 -15.83 -1.76 4.62
C ALA A 30 -16.97 -2.42 3.82
N ASN A 31 -17.70 -3.35 4.42
CA ASN A 31 -18.85 -4.01 3.79
C ASN A 31 -19.98 -3.03 3.48
N GLN A 32 -20.32 -2.14 4.42
CA GLN A 32 -21.40 -1.15 4.23
C GLN A 32 -21.14 -0.22 3.05
N HIS A 33 -19.87 0.03 2.73
CA HIS A 33 -19.46 0.96 1.68
C HIS A 33 -18.89 0.28 0.43
N GLY A 34 -19.00 -1.05 0.32
CA GLY A 34 -18.71 -1.79 -0.90
C GLY A 34 -17.22 -1.97 -1.20
N TYR A 35 -16.39 -2.10 -0.17
CA TYR A 35 -15.01 -2.54 -0.35
C TYR A 35 -14.95 -4.04 -0.56
N ASP A 36 -14.12 -4.46 -1.52
CA ASP A 36 -13.95 -5.88 -1.89
C ASP A 36 -12.95 -6.62 -1.00
N ALA A 37 -12.07 -5.91 -0.28
CA ALA A 37 -11.00 -6.52 0.51
C ALA A 37 -10.40 -5.53 1.53
N LEU A 38 -9.66 -6.08 2.51
CA LEU A 38 -8.82 -5.29 3.42
C LEU A 38 -7.33 -5.46 3.10
N CYS A 39 -6.55 -4.38 3.23
CA CYS A 39 -5.10 -4.41 3.26
C CYS A 39 -4.65 -4.32 4.72
N MET A 40 -4.01 -5.39 5.23
CA MET A 40 -3.71 -5.56 6.66
C MET A 40 -2.36 -4.98 7.05
N ARG A 41 -2.28 -4.49 8.29
CA ARG A 41 -1.09 -3.86 8.88
C ARG A 41 -0.96 -4.19 10.37
N ALA A 42 0.20 -3.90 10.94
CA ALA A 42 0.54 -4.18 12.34
C ALA A 42 -0.37 -3.52 13.39
N SER A 43 -1.12 -2.49 13.02
CA SER A 43 -2.13 -1.88 13.88
C SER A 43 -3.30 -2.81 14.20
N GLN A 44 -3.53 -3.83 13.37
CA GLN A 44 -4.58 -4.84 13.55
C GLN A 44 -4.02 -6.25 13.73
N ILE A 45 -3.02 -6.65 12.93
CA ILE A 45 -2.38 -7.96 12.98
C ILE A 45 -0.95 -7.90 12.43
N GLY A 46 -0.02 -8.64 13.01
CA GLY A 46 1.38 -8.67 12.59
C GLY A 46 2.12 -9.91 13.08
N ILE A 47 3.41 -10.03 12.74
CA ILE A 47 4.25 -11.16 13.20
C ILE A 47 4.46 -11.21 14.72
N HIS A 48 4.11 -10.14 15.41
CA HIS A 48 4.12 -10.05 16.88
C HIS A 48 2.84 -10.58 17.52
N SER A 49 1.82 -10.87 16.72
CA SER A 49 0.54 -11.38 17.21
C SER A 49 0.64 -12.86 17.57
N THR A 50 -0.14 -13.26 18.57
CA THR A 50 -0.21 -14.66 18.98
C THR A 50 -0.94 -15.52 17.93
N PRO A 51 -0.72 -16.83 17.89
CA PRO A 51 -1.47 -17.71 16.98
C PRO A 51 -3.00 -17.61 17.18
N ALA A 52 -3.46 -17.43 18.40
CA ALA A 52 -4.90 -17.26 18.70
C ALA A 52 -5.47 -15.98 18.10
N GLU A 53 -4.72 -14.86 18.14
CA GLU A 53 -5.11 -13.61 17.50
C GLU A 53 -5.16 -13.73 15.98
N VAL A 54 -4.22 -14.46 15.38
CA VAL A 54 -4.21 -14.69 13.93
C VAL A 54 -5.44 -15.49 13.49
N VAL A 55 -5.75 -16.58 14.20
CA VAL A 55 -6.95 -17.40 13.95
C VAL A 55 -8.21 -16.54 14.11
N ALA A 56 -8.33 -15.81 15.22
CA ALA A 56 -9.50 -14.95 15.46
C ALA A 56 -9.67 -13.88 14.39
N THR A 57 -8.55 -13.33 13.87
CA THR A 57 -8.55 -12.35 12.76
C THR A 57 -9.05 -12.99 11.47
N HIS A 58 -8.53 -14.17 11.12
CA HIS A 58 -8.96 -14.92 9.94
C HIS A 58 -10.47 -15.22 10.01
N ASP A 59 -10.95 -15.80 11.12
CA ASP A 59 -12.35 -16.13 11.32
C ASP A 59 -13.27 -14.91 11.26
N LEU A 60 -12.82 -13.76 11.76
CA LEU A 60 -13.55 -12.50 11.68
C LEU A 60 -13.69 -12.06 10.21
N LEU A 61 -12.59 -12.07 9.47
CA LEU A 61 -12.60 -11.66 8.06
C LEU A 61 -13.47 -12.59 7.21
N ASP A 62 -13.44 -13.89 7.47
CA ASP A 62 -14.29 -14.90 6.81
C ASP A 62 -15.77 -14.65 7.09
N ARG A 63 -16.16 -14.40 8.36
CA ARG A 63 -17.55 -14.06 8.72
C ARG A 63 -18.05 -12.82 7.97
N HIS A 64 -17.17 -11.85 7.76
CA HIS A 64 -17.49 -10.63 7.00
C HIS A 64 -17.30 -10.78 5.49
N ARG A 65 -16.80 -11.92 4.99
CA ARG A 65 -16.50 -12.17 3.57
C ARG A 65 -15.57 -11.13 2.95
N LEU A 66 -14.61 -10.66 3.75
CA LEU A 66 -13.61 -9.68 3.34
C LEU A 66 -12.23 -10.34 3.24
N PRO A 67 -11.79 -10.72 2.03
CA PRO A 67 -10.45 -11.27 1.84
C PRO A 67 -9.37 -10.23 2.15
N VAL A 68 -8.17 -10.72 2.47
CA VAL A 68 -6.98 -9.87 2.60
C VAL A 68 -6.37 -9.65 1.23
N SER A 69 -6.36 -8.39 0.75
CA SER A 69 -5.73 -8.05 -0.54
C SER A 69 -4.21 -8.05 -0.46
N MET A 70 -3.68 -7.65 0.67
CA MET A 70 -2.24 -7.53 0.91
C MET A 70 -1.94 -7.41 2.41
N LEU A 71 -0.75 -7.89 2.80
CA LEU A 71 -0.18 -7.72 4.13
C LEU A 71 1.05 -6.81 4.03
N THR A 72 1.24 -5.92 4.99
CA THR A 72 2.45 -5.10 5.08
C THR A 72 3.49 -5.80 5.94
N GLY A 73 4.72 -5.96 5.43
CA GLY A 73 5.79 -6.69 6.09
C GLY A 73 6.70 -5.89 7.02
N ASP A 74 6.55 -4.57 7.07
CA ASP A 74 7.42 -3.65 7.82
C ASP A 74 6.76 -3.10 9.10
N PHE A 75 6.10 -3.95 9.84
CA PHE A 75 5.19 -3.59 10.92
C PHE A 75 5.78 -2.81 12.09
N SER A 76 6.96 -3.21 12.53
CA SER A 76 7.53 -2.67 13.76
C SER A 76 8.34 -1.40 13.53
N ILE A 77 8.42 -0.93 12.31
CA ILE A 77 9.46 -0.01 11.89
C ILE A 77 8.83 1.32 11.49
N PRO A 78 9.34 2.46 12.00
CA PRO A 78 8.97 3.77 11.49
C PRO A 78 9.16 3.81 9.99
N GLU A 79 8.28 4.48 9.26
CA GLU A 79 8.47 4.71 7.84
C GLU A 79 9.87 5.26 7.60
N ASN A 80 10.50 4.78 6.53
CA ASN A 80 11.80 5.25 6.08
C ASN A 80 12.97 4.97 7.03
N SER A 81 12.82 4.12 8.05
CA SER A 81 13.94 3.72 8.89
C SER A 81 14.95 2.86 8.11
N ALA A 82 16.19 2.84 8.58
CA ALA A 82 17.24 1.96 8.05
C ALA A 82 16.88 0.47 8.18
N GLN A 83 15.97 0.12 9.08
CA GLN A 83 15.50 -1.24 9.35
C GLN A 83 14.35 -1.68 8.42
N GLY A 84 13.84 -0.81 7.54
CA GLY A 84 12.79 -1.16 6.58
C GLY A 84 12.99 -2.50 5.85
N PRO A 85 14.23 -2.84 5.41
CA PRO A 85 14.52 -4.12 4.76
C PRO A 85 14.56 -5.35 5.67
N ASP A 86 14.43 -5.25 6.99
CA ASP A 86 14.57 -6.39 7.89
C ASP A 86 13.54 -7.49 7.61
N ALA A 87 12.29 -7.09 7.27
CA ALA A 87 11.26 -8.04 6.84
C ALA A 87 11.69 -8.82 5.59
N LEU A 88 12.34 -8.16 4.64
CA LEU A 88 12.86 -8.80 3.42
C LEU A 88 14.04 -9.73 3.72
N ARG A 89 14.88 -9.39 4.68
CA ARG A 89 16.05 -10.18 5.08
C ARG A 89 15.66 -11.46 5.83
N ASN A 90 14.55 -11.41 6.57
CA ASN A 90 13.95 -12.55 7.28
C ASN A 90 12.47 -12.66 6.92
N ILE A 91 12.18 -13.14 5.72
CA ILE A 91 10.83 -13.10 5.15
C ILE A 91 9.89 -14.19 5.69
N THR A 92 10.42 -15.35 6.13
CA THR A 92 9.66 -16.54 6.52
C THR A 92 8.51 -16.25 7.50
N PRO A 93 8.70 -15.50 8.61
CA PRO A 93 7.60 -15.22 9.53
C PRO A 93 6.45 -14.43 8.89
N TYR A 94 6.77 -13.55 7.95
CA TYR A 94 5.77 -12.74 7.24
C TYR A 94 5.02 -13.56 6.19
N LEU A 95 5.70 -14.50 5.52
CA LEU A 95 5.06 -15.45 4.60
C LEU A 95 4.12 -16.39 5.37
N ASN A 96 4.53 -16.89 6.53
CA ASN A 96 3.67 -17.71 7.39
C ASN A 96 2.39 -16.96 7.79
N LEU A 97 2.52 -15.69 8.17
CA LEU A 97 1.36 -14.86 8.50
C LEU A 97 0.47 -14.60 7.28
N ALA A 98 1.08 -14.36 6.11
CA ALA A 98 0.34 -14.15 4.86
C ALA A 98 -0.49 -15.39 4.47
N GLU A 99 0.10 -16.59 4.59
CA GLU A 99 -0.63 -17.86 4.36
C GLU A 99 -1.79 -18.02 5.34
N GLN A 100 -1.56 -17.81 6.64
CA GLN A 100 -2.58 -17.94 7.67
C GLN A 100 -3.77 -16.98 7.49
N LEU A 101 -3.52 -15.81 6.91
CA LEU A 101 -4.55 -14.81 6.63
C LEU A 101 -5.10 -14.88 5.19
N GLY A 102 -4.62 -15.81 4.36
CA GLY A 102 -5.01 -15.90 2.95
C GLY A 102 -4.59 -14.69 2.11
N ALA A 103 -3.56 -13.95 2.53
CA ALA A 103 -3.07 -12.77 1.83
C ALA A 103 -2.16 -13.17 0.64
N PRO A 104 -2.52 -12.86 -0.61
CA PRO A 104 -1.74 -13.28 -1.78
C PRO A 104 -0.50 -12.41 -2.05
N LEU A 105 -0.39 -11.28 -1.36
CA LEU A 105 0.63 -10.27 -1.60
C LEU A 105 1.18 -9.74 -0.27
N LEU A 106 2.50 -9.64 -0.19
CA LEU A 106 3.21 -9.06 0.94
C LEU A 106 4.02 -7.83 0.48
N ARG A 107 3.82 -6.69 1.15
CA ARG A 107 4.65 -5.51 0.95
C ARG A 107 5.97 -5.64 1.69
N VAL A 108 7.06 -5.33 0.99
CA VAL A 108 8.44 -5.31 1.51
C VAL A 108 9.12 -3.97 1.20
N CYS A 109 10.32 -3.75 1.74
CA CYS A 109 11.10 -2.52 1.53
C CYS A 109 12.53 -2.84 1.11
N LEU A 110 13.07 -2.09 0.14
CA LEU A 110 14.47 -2.11 -0.31
C LEU A 110 15.05 -0.71 -0.20
N LYS A 111 16.22 -0.58 0.41
CA LYS A 111 16.89 0.72 0.58
C LYS A 111 18.25 0.78 -0.08
N THR A 112 18.95 -0.34 -0.18
CA THR A 112 20.29 -0.41 -0.77
C THR A 112 20.35 -1.49 -1.85
N ASP A 113 21.41 -1.46 -2.66
CA ASP A 113 21.60 -2.44 -3.73
C ASP A 113 21.84 -3.86 -3.20
N GLU A 114 22.37 -3.98 -1.99
CA GLU A 114 22.50 -5.27 -1.29
C GLU A 114 21.14 -5.92 -1.02
N ASP A 115 20.09 -5.14 -0.82
CA ASP A 115 18.75 -5.65 -0.61
C ASP A 115 18.18 -6.38 -1.84
N ILE A 116 18.72 -6.14 -3.04
CA ILE A 116 18.31 -6.83 -4.28
C ILE A 116 18.57 -8.35 -4.17
N ALA A 117 19.70 -8.75 -3.59
CA ALA A 117 19.98 -10.16 -3.37
C ALA A 117 19.02 -10.78 -2.35
N CYS A 118 18.66 -10.04 -1.29
CA CYS A 118 17.66 -10.48 -0.33
C CYS A 118 16.27 -10.61 -0.98
N ALA A 119 15.91 -9.64 -1.84
CA ALA A 119 14.63 -9.67 -2.57
C ALA A 119 14.49 -10.89 -3.48
N ARG A 120 15.58 -11.33 -4.14
CA ARG A 120 15.57 -12.55 -4.93
C ARG A 120 15.26 -13.78 -4.07
N ARG A 121 16.00 -13.95 -2.96
CA ARG A 121 15.79 -15.09 -2.04
C ARG A 121 14.38 -15.10 -1.45
N ALA A 122 13.93 -13.94 -0.98
CA ALA A 122 12.58 -13.80 -0.44
C ALA A 122 11.50 -14.09 -1.49
N ALA A 123 11.70 -13.65 -2.73
CA ALA A 123 10.77 -13.95 -3.82
C ALA A 123 10.78 -15.44 -4.21
N ASP A 124 11.93 -16.10 -4.17
CA ASP A 124 12.03 -17.55 -4.41
C ASP A 124 11.25 -18.31 -3.31
N GLU A 125 11.45 -18.00 -2.03
CA GLU A 125 10.69 -18.59 -0.91
C GLU A 125 9.18 -18.28 -1.00
N ALA A 126 8.80 -17.08 -1.38
CA ALA A 126 7.40 -16.71 -1.59
C ALA A 126 6.76 -17.48 -2.76
N ALA A 127 7.52 -17.75 -3.83
CA ALA A 127 7.03 -18.51 -4.99
C ALA A 127 6.66 -19.94 -4.63
N GLU A 128 7.42 -20.61 -3.74
CA GLU A 128 7.12 -21.95 -3.24
C GLU A 128 5.76 -22.03 -2.54
N ARG A 129 5.24 -20.89 -2.07
CA ARG A 129 3.96 -20.74 -1.36
C ARG A 129 2.88 -20.06 -2.19
N ASN A 130 3.11 -19.85 -3.50
CA ASN A 130 2.24 -19.09 -4.40
C ASN A 130 1.95 -17.64 -3.93
N LEU A 131 2.90 -17.04 -3.21
CA LEU A 131 2.82 -15.67 -2.72
C LEU A 131 3.63 -14.73 -3.60
N ARG A 132 3.21 -13.47 -3.60
CA ARG A 132 3.89 -12.38 -4.31
C ARG A 132 4.44 -11.37 -3.32
N LEU A 133 5.53 -10.72 -3.72
CA LEU A 133 6.13 -9.60 -2.99
C LEU A 133 6.02 -8.33 -3.82
N ALA A 134 5.83 -7.19 -3.15
CA ALA A 134 5.87 -5.89 -3.82
C ALA A 134 6.53 -4.82 -2.96
N HIS A 135 7.28 -3.92 -3.61
CA HIS A 135 7.75 -2.68 -3.00
C HIS A 135 6.83 -1.52 -3.39
N GLN A 136 6.48 -0.68 -2.44
CA GLN A 136 5.71 0.53 -2.71
C GLN A 136 6.60 1.60 -3.39
N CYS A 137 6.10 2.33 -4.38
CA CYS A 137 6.72 3.60 -4.77
C CYS A 137 6.76 4.48 -3.52
N HIS A 138 7.96 4.72 -2.98
CA HIS A 138 8.08 5.33 -1.65
C HIS A 138 9.36 6.14 -1.52
N THR A 139 9.26 7.24 -0.77
CA THR A 139 10.39 8.10 -0.40
C THR A 139 11.46 7.33 0.39
N LEU A 140 12.70 7.78 0.34
CA LEU A 140 13.86 7.19 1.00
C LEU A 140 14.03 5.68 0.72
N SER A 141 13.79 5.27 -0.53
CA SER A 141 13.91 3.88 -0.97
C SER A 141 14.43 3.78 -2.40
N LEU A 142 14.78 2.58 -2.84
CA LEU A 142 15.16 2.34 -4.25
C LEU A 142 14.03 2.60 -5.25
N PHE A 143 12.80 2.85 -4.76
CA PHE A 143 11.61 3.09 -5.56
C PHE A 143 11.13 4.55 -5.54
N GLU A 144 12.02 5.49 -5.23
CA GLU A 144 11.74 6.94 -5.36
C GLU A 144 11.61 7.41 -6.82
N LYS A 145 12.42 6.83 -7.71
CA LYS A 145 12.51 7.26 -9.11
C LYS A 145 12.03 6.15 -10.03
N VAL A 146 11.23 6.51 -11.03
CA VAL A 146 10.65 5.57 -12.00
C VAL A 146 11.72 4.71 -12.66
N ASP A 147 12.78 5.34 -13.20
CA ASP A 147 13.86 4.61 -13.88
C ASP A 147 14.62 3.67 -12.94
N ARG A 148 14.87 4.13 -11.70
CA ARG A 148 15.55 3.29 -10.71
C ARG A 148 14.69 2.10 -10.28
N SER A 149 13.41 2.30 -10.09
CA SER A 149 12.47 1.22 -9.79
C SER A 149 12.49 0.12 -10.86
N LEU A 150 12.46 0.50 -12.14
CA LEU A 150 12.53 -0.44 -13.25
C LEU A 150 13.87 -1.18 -13.32
N GLN A 151 15.00 -0.50 -13.06
CA GLN A 151 16.32 -1.14 -12.95
C GLN A 151 16.35 -2.18 -11.83
N VAL A 152 15.81 -1.84 -10.65
CA VAL A 152 15.74 -2.75 -9.50
C VAL A 152 14.86 -3.96 -9.81
N LEU A 153 13.67 -3.76 -10.37
CA LEU A 153 12.78 -4.86 -10.79
C LEU A 153 13.45 -5.78 -11.81
N THR A 154 14.13 -5.19 -12.80
CA THR A 154 14.91 -5.95 -13.79
C THR A 154 16.06 -6.73 -13.13
N ALA A 155 16.74 -6.14 -12.14
CA ALA A 155 17.81 -6.80 -11.40
C ALA A 155 17.28 -7.93 -10.51
N ILE A 156 16.14 -7.76 -9.84
CA ILE A 156 15.50 -8.83 -9.05
C ILE A 156 15.12 -10.01 -9.96
N LYS A 157 14.54 -9.74 -11.13
CA LYS A 157 14.23 -10.73 -12.18
C LYS A 157 13.40 -11.91 -11.62
N ARG A 158 12.32 -11.61 -10.90
CA ARG A 158 11.34 -12.60 -10.39
C ARG A 158 9.93 -12.16 -10.76
N LYS A 159 9.15 -13.07 -11.37
CA LYS A 159 7.77 -12.77 -11.84
C LYS A 159 6.80 -12.49 -10.70
N ASN A 160 7.07 -13.02 -9.51
CA ASN A 160 6.28 -12.81 -8.30
C ASN A 160 6.80 -11.63 -7.44
N PHE A 161 7.72 -10.82 -7.96
CA PHE A 161 8.15 -9.56 -7.35
C PHE A 161 7.74 -8.39 -8.22
N GLY A 162 7.00 -7.45 -7.65
CA GLY A 162 6.49 -6.28 -8.36
C GLY A 162 6.50 -5.01 -7.50
N LEU A 163 5.62 -4.09 -7.84
CA LEU A 163 5.48 -2.83 -7.13
C LEU A 163 4.02 -2.53 -6.75
N ILE A 164 3.88 -1.70 -5.73
CA ILE A 164 2.66 -1.00 -5.37
C ILE A 164 2.79 0.40 -5.95
N TYR A 165 2.00 0.69 -6.98
CA TYR A 165 1.98 2.00 -7.60
C TYR A 165 1.32 3.01 -6.67
N GLU A 166 1.99 4.13 -6.41
CA GLU A 166 1.47 5.20 -5.56
C GLU A 166 1.83 6.58 -6.12
N PRO A 167 0.88 7.29 -6.73
CA PRO A 167 1.11 8.59 -7.36
C PRO A 167 1.57 9.66 -6.38
N ALA A 168 1.04 9.66 -5.15
CA ALA A 168 1.38 10.66 -4.15
C ALA A 168 2.88 10.65 -3.78
N ASN A 169 3.48 9.48 -3.59
CA ASN A 169 4.91 9.38 -3.33
C ASN A 169 5.76 9.71 -4.58
N LEU A 170 5.31 9.35 -5.77
CA LEU A 170 5.99 9.76 -7.01
C LEU A 170 5.99 11.29 -7.17
N GLU A 171 4.89 11.96 -6.84
CA GLU A 171 4.79 13.41 -6.84
C GLU A 171 5.77 14.06 -5.85
N LEU A 172 5.83 13.56 -4.60
CA LEU A 172 6.82 14.00 -3.60
C LEU A 172 8.25 13.89 -4.13
N CYS A 173 8.55 12.82 -4.85
CA CYS A 173 9.84 12.60 -5.48
C CYS A 173 10.03 13.37 -6.80
N GLY A 174 9.09 14.24 -7.19
CA GLY A 174 9.16 15.02 -8.43
C GLY A 174 9.13 14.18 -9.70
N GLN A 175 8.53 12.99 -9.63
CA GLN A 175 8.38 12.09 -10.77
C GLN A 175 7.02 12.28 -11.43
N ALA A 176 6.97 12.12 -12.76
CA ALA A 176 5.70 11.96 -13.45
C ALA A 176 5.01 10.66 -13.00
N TYR A 177 3.70 10.72 -12.82
CA TYR A 177 2.90 9.58 -12.35
C TYR A 177 1.70 9.25 -13.26
N GLY A 178 1.55 9.92 -14.39
CA GLY A 178 0.45 9.71 -15.35
C GLY A 178 0.61 8.47 -16.22
N LEU A 179 -0.16 8.45 -17.33
CA LEU A 179 -0.30 7.32 -18.25
C LEU A 179 1.05 6.71 -18.69
N GLU A 180 2.04 7.52 -19.02
CA GLU A 180 3.34 6.99 -19.50
C GLU A 180 4.06 6.21 -18.40
N THR A 181 4.07 6.71 -17.18
CA THR A 181 4.64 6.00 -16.03
C THR A 181 3.86 4.71 -15.74
N ILE A 182 2.53 4.76 -15.79
CA ILE A 182 1.67 3.58 -15.62
C ILE A 182 1.96 2.53 -16.69
N ARG A 183 2.10 2.93 -17.97
CA ARG A 183 2.48 2.00 -19.07
C ARG A 183 3.81 1.30 -18.81
N ARG A 184 4.81 2.04 -18.35
CA ARG A 184 6.14 1.48 -18.04
C ARG A 184 6.10 0.53 -16.85
N PHE A 185 5.27 0.80 -15.85
CA PHE A 185 5.11 -0.02 -14.66
C PHE A 185 4.09 -1.16 -14.83
N ALA A 186 3.23 -1.15 -15.85
CA ALA A 186 2.10 -2.05 -15.99
C ALA A 186 2.42 -3.54 -15.77
N PRO A 187 3.53 -4.12 -16.29
CA PRO A 187 3.87 -5.52 -16.06
C PRO A 187 4.21 -5.84 -14.59
N HIS A 188 4.45 -4.82 -13.77
CA HIS A 188 4.94 -4.95 -12.40
C HIS A 188 3.94 -4.44 -11.34
N ILE A 189 2.83 -3.81 -11.72
CA ILE A 189 1.85 -3.29 -10.77
C ILE A 189 1.04 -4.44 -10.16
N PHE A 190 1.26 -4.71 -8.88
CA PHE A 190 0.53 -5.74 -8.14
C PHE A 190 -0.57 -5.17 -7.24
N ASN A 191 -0.45 -3.92 -6.86
CA ASN A 191 -1.46 -3.15 -6.12
C ASN A 191 -1.29 -1.67 -6.42
N VAL A 192 -2.32 -0.89 -6.16
CA VAL A 192 -2.31 0.58 -6.24
C VAL A 192 -2.68 1.14 -4.88
N TYR A 193 -1.88 2.06 -4.36
CA TYR A 193 -2.20 2.84 -3.17
C TYR A 193 -2.63 4.25 -3.55
N LEU A 194 -3.71 4.71 -2.94
CA LEU A 194 -4.17 6.08 -3.09
C LEU A 194 -4.05 6.84 -1.76
N GLN A 195 -3.38 7.95 -1.85
CA GLN A 195 -3.32 9.04 -0.88
C GLN A 195 -3.46 10.35 -1.67
N ASN A 196 -4.03 11.38 -1.06
CA ASN A 196 -4.18 12.68 -1.69
C ASN A 196 -3.47 13.77 -0.88
N GLN A 197 -2.83 14.69 -1.58
CA GLN A 197 -2.04 15.76 -0.98
C GLN A 197 -1.87 16.92 -1.96
N ILE A 198 -1.58 18.07 -1.41
CA ILE A 198 -1.15 19.26 -2.15
C ILE A 198 0.28 19.59 -1.73
N LEU A 199 1.22 19.67 -2.67
CA LEU A 199 2.57 20.14 -2.37
C LEU A 199 2.50 21.65 -2.09
N SER A 200 2.96 22.05 -0.91
CA SER A 200 2.93 23.45 -0.48
C SER A 200 4.15 23.77 0.38
N PRO A 201 4.89 24.85 0.10
CA PRO A 201 6.01 25.28 0.95
C PRO A 201 5.60 25.50 2.42
N ASP A 202 4.35 25.88 2.67
CA ASP A 202 3.80 26.14 4.00
C ASP A 202 2.97 24.95 4.53
N GLY A 203 3.09 23.78 3.89
CA GLY A 203 2.35 22.58 4.29
C GLY A 203 2.71 22.14 5.71
N PRO A 204 1.72 21.68 6.51
CA PRO A 204 1.94 21.28 7.90
C PRO A 204 2.73 19.98 8.05
N ASP A 205 2.80 19.18 7.00
CA ASP A 205 3.52 17.91 6.96
C ASP A 205 4.74 18.01 6.06
N SER A 206 5.74 17.16 6.32
CA SER A 206 6.92 17.02 5.47
C SER A 206 7.41 15.58 5.43
N LEU A 207 7.86 15.15 4.25
CA LEU A 207 8.56 13.87 4.08
C LEU A 207 9.91 14.10 3.42
N ASP A 208 10.92 13.43 3.96
CA ASP A 208 12.26 13.43 3.38
C ASP A 208 12.30 12.55 2.13
N THR A 209 13.02 13.00 1.12
CA THR A 209 13.34 12.23 -0.09
C THR A 209 14.85 12.26 -0.34
N TRP A 210 15.40 11.22 -0.96
CA TRP A 210 16.80 11.26 -1.40
C TRP A 210 16.99 12.19 -2.60
N CYS A 211 15.97 12.32 -3.44
CA CYS A 211 16.10 13.07 -4.68
C CYS A 211 15.84 14.57 -4.55
N ARG A 212 15.15 15.03 -3.48
CA ARG A 212 14.76 16.44 -3.33
C ARG A 212 14.96 16.98 -1.89
N GLY A 213 15.41 16.14 -0.94
CA GLY A 213 15.42 16.49 0.48
C GLY A 213 14.00 16.52 1.08
N PRO A 214 13.76 17.33 2.12
CA PRO A 214 12.44 17.52 2.72
C PRO A 214 11.45 18.14 1.72
N VAL A 215 10.27 17.56 1.60
CA VAL A 215 9.20 18.07 0.75
C VAL A 215 7.97 18.32 1.62
N PRO A 216 7.60 19.60 1.83
CA PRO A 216 6.43 19.97 2.59
C PRO A 216 5.16 19.80 1.75
N PHE A 217 4.08 19.37 2.43
CA PHE A 217 2.79 19.16 1.81
C PHE A 217 1.65 19.28 2.83
N GLN A 218 0.44 19.36 2.32
CA GLN A 218 -0.79 19.23 3.09
C GLN A 218 -1.53 17.98 2.61
N GLN A 219 -1.82 17.05 3.52
CA GLN A 219 -2.71 15.94 3.22
C GLN A 219 -4.15 16.44 3.11
N ILE A 220 -4.86 16.04 2.04
CA ILE A 220 -6.27 16.35 1.82
C ILE A 220 -7.07 15.07 1.60
N PRO A 221 -8.40 15.06 1.78
CA PRO A 221 -9.24 13.91 1.49
C PRO A 221 -9.07 13.40 0.05
N ILE A 222 -9.23 12.09 -0.16
CA ILE A 222 -9.06 11.47 -1.50
C ILE A 222 -10.00 12.09 -2.55
N TRP A 223 -11.19 12.51 -2.17
CA TRP A 223 -12.19 13.10 -3.07
C TRP A 223 -12.05 14.62 -3.26
N GLU A 224 -11.13 15.26 -2.54
CA GLU A 224 -10.94 16.71 -2.61
C GLU A 224 -10.06 17.07 -3.81
N GLN A 225 -10.42 18.20 -4.45
CA GLN A 225 -9.69 18.73 -5.60
C GLN A 225 -8.46 19.53 -5.17
N GLY A 226 -7.52 19.68 -6.10
CA GLY A 226 -6.31 20.48 -5.92
C GLY A 226 -5.05 19.67 -5.63
N GLY A 227 -5.18 18.38 -5.33
CA GLY A 227 -4.08 17.42 -5.19
C GLY A 227 -3.96 16.50 -6.40
N ILE A 228 -3.77 15.21 -6.12
CA ILE A 228 -3.70 14.18 -7.15
C ILE A 228 -5.04 14.07 -7.90
N ASP A 229 -5.02 14.24 -9.21
CA ASP A 229 -6.20 13.94 -10.04
C ASP A 229 -6.27 12.43 -10.34
N PHE A 230 -7.21 11.76 -9.68
CA PHE A 230 -7.33 10.30 -9.82
C PHE A 230 -8.09 9.88 -11.08
N SER A 231 -8.93 10.74 -11.68
CA SER A 231 -9.71 10.36 -12.86
C SER A 231 -8.82 9.88 -14.01
N PRO A 232 -7.84 10.67 -14.51
CA PRO A 232 -6.97 10.21 -15.58
C PRO A 232 -6.05 9.05 -15.18
N LEU A 233 -5.80 8.84 -13.88
CA LEU A 233 -5.01 7.70 -13.41
C LEU A 233 -5.82 6.40 -13.46
N ILE A 234 -7.10 6.43 -13.09
CA ILE A 234 -8.02 5.30 -13.19
C ILE A 234 -8.20 4.91 -14.66
N ASP A 235 -8.39 5.87 -15.56
CA ASP A 235 -8.47 5.65 -17.01
C ASP A 235 -7.17 5.04 -17.56
N ALA A 236 -6.02 5.52 -17.09
CA ALA A 236 -4.72 4.97 -17.50
C ALA A 236 -4.52 3.53 -17.02
N LEU A 237 -4.91 3.21 -15.79
CA LEU A 237 -4.88 1.84 -15.27
C LEU A 237 -5.81 0.90 -16.06
N ALA A 238 -7.01 1.36 -16.42
CA ALA A 238 -7.92 0.61 -17.29
C ALA A 238 -7.31 0.40 -18.68
N THR A 239 -6.70 1.43 -19.28
CA THR A 239 -6.05 1.38 -20.59
C THR A 239 -4.94 0.33 -20.66
N VAL A 240 -4.18 0.13 -19.58
CA VAL A 240 -3.13 -0.91 -19.52
C VAL A 240 -3.66 -2.28 -19.07
N GLY A 241 -4.97 -2.44 -18.91
CA GLY A 241 -5.60 -3.69 -18.51
C GLY A 241 -5.37 -4.08 -17.05
N TYR A 242 -5.23 -3.11 -16.15
CA TYR A 242 -5.11 -3.40 -14.73
C TYR A 242 -6.46 -3.82 -14.13
N HIS A 243 -6.51 -5.00 -13.52
CA HIS A 243 -7.71 -5.57 -12.89
C HIS A 243 -7.52 -5.86 -11.39
N GLY A 244 -6.42 -5.42 -10.81
CA GLY A 244 -6.08 -5.62 -9.40
C GLY A 244 -6.84 -4.70 -8.45
N TYR A 245 -6.36 -4.64 -7.21
CA TYR A 245 -6.93 -3.78 -6.17
C TYR A 245 -6.40 -2.36 -6.27
N ILE A 246 -7.32 -1.40 -6.13
CA ILE A 246 -7.04 -0.01 -5.82
C ILE A 246 -7.36 0.18 -4.36
N THR A 247 -6.35 0.52 -3.57
CA THR A 247 -6.42 0.52 -2.11
C THR A 247 -6.41 1.94 -1.57
N VAL A 248 -7.46 2.33 -0.86
CA VAL A 248 -7.46 3.56 -0.04
C VAL A 248 -6.45 3.38 1.10
N HIS A 249 -5.34 4.12 1.04
CA HIS A 249 -4.19 3.95 1.96
C HIS A 249 -3.88 5.21 2.76
N GLN A 250 -4.86 6.02 3.06
CA GLN A 250 -4.72 7.31 3.75
C GLN A 250 -5.25 7.22 5.17
N ALA A 251 -4.51 7.76 6.14
CA ALA A 251 -5.01 7.95 7.50
C ALA A 251 -6.07 9.08 7.54
N SER A 252 -7.09 8.94 8.39
CA SER A 252 -8.27 9.82 8.40
C SER A 252 -8.29 10.82 9.56
N ALA A 253 -7.15 11.32 10.02
CA ALA A 253 -6.98 11.99 11.31
C ALA A 253 -8.00 13.09 11.64
N GLU A 254 -8.42 13.92 10.67
CA GLU A 254 -9.32 15.07 10.92
C GLU A 254 -10.80 14.81 10.64
N LEU A 255 -11.10 13.91 9.71
CA LEU A 255 -12.47 13.65 9.23
C LEU A 255 -13.22 12.57 10.02
N GLY A 256 -12.49 11.81 10.82
CA GLY A 256 -13.00 10.56 11.38
C GLY A 256 -13.02 9.41 10.37
N THR A 257 -12.80 8.20 10.87
CA THR A 257 -12.60 7.01 10.03
C THR A 257 -13.84 6.67 9.19
N GLU A 258 -15.03 6.79 9.76
CA GLU A 258 -16.29 6.46 9.06
C GLU A 258 -16.52 7.35 7.83
N ALA A 259 -16.36 8.66 7.99
CA ALA A 259 -16.51 9.60 6.88
C ALA A 259 -15.46 9.35 5.78
N ALA A 260 -14.20 9.09 6.17
CA ALA A 260 -13.13 8.79 5.23
C ALA A 260 -13.40 7.50 4.45
N VAL A 261 -13.87 6.43 5.09
CA VAL A 261 -14.23 5.16 4.44
C VAL A 261 -15.38 5.37 3.45
N LYS A 262 -16.46 5.99 3.89
CA LYS A 262 -17.66 6.23 3.09
C LYS A 262 -17.40 7.10 1.87
N GLU A 263 -16.81 8.28 2.07
CA GLU A 263 -16.67 9.25 0.97
C GLU A 263 -15.58 8.82 -0.03
N SER A 264 -14.50 8.17 0.42
CA SER A 264 -13.51 7.57 -0.49
C SER A 264 -14.14 6.50 -1.39
N ALA A 265 -14.96 5.61 -0.81
CA ALA A 265 -15.65 4.58 -1.59
C ALA A 265 -16.62 5.19 -2.62
N ARG A 266 -17.42 6.17 -2.20
CA ARG A 266 -18.36 6.87 -3.09
C ARG A 266 -17.64 7.50 -4.28
N TYR A 267 -16.56 8.22 -4.01
CA TYR A 267 -15.78 8.89 -5.03
C TYR A 267 -15.13 7.90 -6.01
N LEU A 268 -14.42 6.89 -5.50
CA LEU A 268 -13.70 5.94 -6.36
C LEU A 268 -14.67 5.06 -7.16
N ASN A 269 -15.78 4.63 -6.59
CA ASN A 269 -16.81 3.89 -7.33
C ASN A 269 -17.42 4.73 -8.46
N SER A 270 -17.56 6.05 -8.30
CA SER A 270 -18.00 6.92 -9.39
C SER A 270 -16.99 6.98 -10.54
N LEU A 271 -15.67 6.94 -10.24
CA LEU A 271 -14.65 6.87 -11.27
C LEU A 271 -14.62 5.50 -11.98
N PHE A 272 -14.80 4.39 -11.23
CA PHE A 272 -14.82 3.05 -11.82
C PHE A 272 -16.01 2.83 -12.76
N ALA A 273 -17.15 3.46 -12.47
CA ALA A 273 -18.34 3.37 -13.32
C ALA A 273 -18.20 4.13 -14.66
N SER A 274 -17.20 5.00 -14.76
CA SER A 274 -16.94 5.83 -15.95
C SER A 274 -15.90 5.20 -16.89
N CYS A 275 -15.24 4.11 -16.48
CA CYS A 275 -14.28 3.31 -17.25
C CYS A 275 -14.98 2.04 -17.79
#